data_dab47b413361bdd86f824892b5f0565b
#
_entry.id   dab47b413361bdd86f824892b5f0565b
#
_cell.length_a   1.000
_cell.length_b   1.000
_cell.length_c   1.000
_cell.angle_alpha   90.00
_cell.angle_beta   90.00
_cell.angle_gamma   90.00
#
_symmetry.space_group_name_H-M   'P 1'
#
loop_
_entity.id
_entity.type
_entity.pdbx_description
1 polymer ?
#
loop_
_entity_poly.entity_id
_entity_poly.type
_entity_poly.pdbx_seq_one_letter_code
_entity_poly.pdbx_strand_id
1 'polypeptide(L)'
;MLFDFGANWAAFSRAALSPERAARARDDFALLMDGIPLRGRSFLDIGFGQGLSLLAAAESGAHAAGLDVSARCAAVTEKNRRRFFPSVPAGAAATETGSILDPSAVLRLRAR
;
A
#
# COMPACT_ATOMS: atom_id res chain seq x y z
N MET A 1 4.64 15.54 21.52
CA MET A 1 5.28 14.35 20.91
C MET A 1 4.38 13.80 19.80
N LEU A 2 4.96 13.56 18.64
CA LEU A 2 4.21 12.98 17.55
C LEU A 2 4.14 11.46 17.67
N PHE A 3 2.97 10.91 17.44
CA PHE A 3 2.79 9.47 17.40
C PHE A 3 3.42 8.90 16.12
N ASP A 4 4.25 7.88 16.23
CA ASP A 4 4.87 7.24 15.08
C ASP A 4 3.95 6.12 14.55
N PHE A 5 3.10 6.48 13.60
CA PHE A 5 2.18 5.53 12.97
C PHE A 5 2.93 4.42 12.22
N GLY A 6 4.09 4.74 11.61
CA GLY A 6 4.87 3.73 10.88
C GLY A 6 5.42 2.66 11.80
N ALA A 7 5.98 3.05 12.94
CA ALA A 7 6.48 2.10 13.95
C ALA A 7 5.33 1.25 14.52
N ASN A 8 4.19 1.87 14.80
CA ASN A 8 3.01 1.18 15.31
C ASN A 8 2.48 0.16 14.30
N TRP A 9 2.39 0.55 13.02
CA TRP A 9 1.97 -0.35 11.95
C TRP A 9 2.95 -1.49 11.73
N ALA A 10 4.26 -1.25 11.83
CA ALA A 10 5.27 -2.30 11.72
C ALA A 10 5.11 -3.33 12.83
N ALA A 11 4.92 -2.89 14.08
CA ALA A 11 4.68 -3.77 15.20
C ALA A 11 3.39 -4.58 15.03
N PHE A 12 2.31 -3.95 14.61
CA PHE A 12 1.04 -4.60 14.33
C PHE A 12 1.20 -5.65 13.23
N SER A 13 1.90 -5.33 12.15
CA SER A 13 2.13 -6.23 11.04
C SER A 13 2.86 -7.49 11.49
N ARG A 14 3.92 -7.34 12.31
CA ARG A 14 4.66 -8.49 12.85
C ARG A 14 3.81 -9.37 13.76
N ALA A 15 2.97 -8.75 14.59
CA ALA A 15 2.20 -9.45 15.61
C ALA A 15 0.87 -10.01 15.11
N ALA A 16 0.22 -9.34 14.16
CA ALA A 16 -1.17 -9.61 13.80
C ALA A 16 -1.37 -10.08 12.35
N LEU A 17 -0.50 -9.71 11.41
CA LEU A 17 -0.69 -10.09 10.02
C LEU A 17 -0.29 -11.53 9.77
N SER A 18 -1.16 -12.27 9.10
CA SER A 18 -1.02 -13.68 8.81
C SER A 18 -1.51 -13.94 7.37
N PRO A 19 -1.24 -15.13 6.80
CA PRO A 19 -1.82 -15.48 5.50
C PRO A 19 -3.33 -15.34 5.45
N GLU A 20 -4.03 -15.71 6.53
CA GLU A 20 -5.48 -15.60 6.62
C GLU A 20 -5.94 -14.14 6.61
N ARG A 21 -5.25 -13.28 7.32
CA ARG A 21 -5.56 -11.85 7.36
C ARG A 21 -5.24 -11.17 6.02
N ALA A 22 -4.18 -11.59 5.36
CA ALA A 22 -3.85 -11.10 4.02
C ALA A 22 -4.92 -11.52 3.00
N ALA A 23 -5.38 -12.76 3.07
CA ALA A 23 -6.46 -13.25 2.22
C ALA A 23 -7.76 -12.48 2.47
N ARG A 24 -8.08 -12.19 3.73
CA ARG A 24 -9.25 -11.39 4.08
C ARG A 24 -9.13 -9.97 3.56
N ALA A 25 -7.94 -9.38 3.61
CA ALA A 25 -7.71 -8.05 3.06
C ALA A 25 -7.95 -8.03 1.54
N ARG A 26 -7.55 -9.08 0.82
CA ARG A 26 -7.86 -9.24 -0.61
C ARG A 26 -9.36 -9.30 -0.86
N ASP A 27 -10.07 -10.10 -0.07
CA ASP A 27 -11.52 -10.25 -0.21
C ASP A 27 -12.24 -8.93 0.07
N ASP A 28 -11.86 -8.24 1.13
CA ASP A 28 -12.43 -6.94 1.49
C ASP A 28 -12.16 -5.91 0.40
N PHE A 29 -10.96 -5.91 -0.17
CA PHE A 29 -10.61 -5.01 -1.26
C PHE A 29 -11.42 -5.32 -2.52
N ALA A 30 -11.55 -6.59 -2.87
CA ALA A 30 -12.33 -7.02 -4.02
C ALA A 30 -13.80 -6.59 -3.88
N LEU A 31 -14.35 -6.73 -2.67
CA LEU A 31 -15.72 -6.31 -2.37
C LEU A 31 -15.88 -4.80 -2.51
N LEU A 32 -14.91 -4.04 -2.00
CA LEU A 32 -14.92 -2.57 -2.10
C LEU A 32 -14.87 -2.11 -3.55
N MET A 33 -14.09 -2.82 -4.39
CA MET A 33 -13.88 -2.48 -5.80
C MET A 33 -14.86 -3.17 -6.75
N ASP A 34 -15.90 -3.79 -6.23
CA ASP A 34 -16.84 -4.58 -7.02
C ASP A 34 -17.37 -3.78 -8.21
N GLY A 35 -17.28 -4.38 -9.40
CA GLY A 35 -17.68 -3.75 -10.65
C GLY A 35 -16.71 -2.71 -11.22
N ILE A 36 -15.60 -2.42 -10.53
CA ILE A 36 -14.59 -1.48 -11.02
C ILE A 36 -13.42 -2.27 -11.64
N PRO A 37 -13.20 -2.18 -12.96
CA PRO A 37 -12.06 -2.85 -13.60
C PRO A 37 -10.77 -2.14 -13.20
N LEU A 38 -9.83 -2.87 -12.60
CA LEU A 38 -8.57 -2.31 -12.11
C LEU A 38 -7.42 -2.48 -13.11
N ARG A 39 -7.46 -3.50 -13.96
CA ARG A 39 -6.36 -3.78 -14.87
C ARG A 39 -6.09 -2.59 -15.81
N GLY A 40 -4.84 -2.13 -15.81
CA GLY A 40 -4.40 -1.00 -16.61
C GLY A 40 -4.83 0.37 -16.10
N ARG A 41 -5.55 0.43 -14.98
CA ARG A 41 -5.97 1.69 -14.37
C ARG A 41 -5.01 2.14 -13.29
N SER A 42 -5.01 3.43 -13.01
CA SER A 42 -4.23 4.00 -11.91
C SER A 42 -5.01 3.88 -10.60
N PHE A 43 -4.31 3.46 -9.55
CA PHE A 43 -4.86 3.38 -8.20
C PHE A 43 -3.95 4.18 -7.27
N LEU A 44 -4.53 5.09 -6.53
CA LEU A 44 -3.78 5.94 -5.58
C LEU A 44 -4.32 5.71 -4.17
N ASP A 45 -3.41 5.41 -3.24
CA ASP A 45 -3.74 5.21 -1.84
C ASP A 45 -3.03 6.27 -0.99
N ILE A 46 -3.79 7.20 -0.43
CA ILE A 46 -3.28 8.22 0.48
C ILE A 46 -3.40 7.70 1.90
N GLY A 47 -2.27 7.63 2.62
CA GLY A 47 -2.21 6.99 3.92
C GLY A 47 -2.23 5.47 3.80
N PHE A 48 -1.33 4.91 3.00
CA PHE A 48 -1.38 3.48 2.65
C PHE A 48 -1.02 2.53 3.80
N GLY A 49 -0.41 3.01 4.87
CA GLY A 49 -0.14 2.22 6.07
C GLY A 49 0.66 0.95 5.79
N GLN A 50 0.06 -0.22 6.02
CA GLN A 50 0.69 -1.52 5.75
C GLN A 50 0.74 -1.86 4.26
N GLY A 51 0.06 -1.11 3.41
CA GLY A 51 0.05 -1.28 1.97
C GLY A 51 -0.83 -2.40 1.46
N LEU A 52 -1.76 -2.94 2.26
CA LEU A 52 -2.56 -4.09 1.85
C LEU A 52 -3.48 -3.76 0.68
N SER A 53 -4.17 -2.62 0.71
CA SER A 53 -5.01 -2.19 -0.42
C SER A 53 -4.17 -1.86 -1.65
N LEU A 54 -3.02 -1.21 -1.45
CA LEU A 54 -2.08 -0.87 -2.52
C LEU A 54 -1.58 -2.12 -3.24
N LEU A 55 -1.18 -3.13 -2.45
CA LEU A 55 -0.69 -4.40 -2.99
C LEU A 55 -1.81 -5.21 -3.66
N ALA A 56 -3.01 -5.21 -3.10
CA ALA A 56 -4.16 -5.86 -3.71
C ALA A 56 -4.52 -5.22 -5.06
N ALA A 57 -4.44 -3.90 -5.15
CA ALA A 57 -4.65 -3.18 -6.42
C ALA A 57 -3.61 -3.57 -7.46
N ALA A 58 -2.32 -3.59 -7.07
CA ALA A 58 -1.24 -4.00 -7.97
C ALA A 58 -1.40 -5.45 -8.42
N GLU A 59 -1.79 -6.34 -7.50
CA GLU A 59 -2.07 -7.75 -7.81
C GLU A 59 -3.18 -7.89 -8.84
N SER A 60 -4.15 -6.99 -8.82
CA SER A 60 -5.27 -6.95 -9.76
C SER A 60 -4.91 -6.30 -11.11
N GLY A 61 -3.68 -5.87 -11.28
CA GLY A 61 -3.19 -5.31 -12.53
C GLY A 61 -3.27 -3.79 -12.64
N ALA A 62 -3.56 -3.09 -11.56
CA ALA A 62 -3.54 -1.63 -11.53
C ALA A 62 -2.11 -1.08 -11.48
N HIS A 63 -1.93 0.13 -11.98
CA HIS A 63 -0.73 0.94 -11.75
C HIS A 63 -0.91 1.61 -10.38
N ALA A 64 -0.34 1.01 -9.33
CA ALA A 64 -0.61 1.41 -7.96
C ALA A 64 0.48 2.34 -7.43
N ALA A 65 0.08 3.40 -6.76
CA ALA A 65 0.98 4.33 -6.09
C ALA A 65 0.38 4.75 -4.77
N GLY A 66 1.22 4.95 -3.76
CA GLY A 66 0.78 5.33 -2.43
C GLY A 66 1.63 6.45 -1.84
N LEU A 67 1.00 7.25 -1.01
CA LEU A 67 1.63 8.34 -0.26
C LEU A 67 1.32 8.17 1.22
N ASP A 68 2.35 8.21 2.06
CA ASP A 68 2.18 8.18 3.51
C ASP A 68 3.19 9.11 4.17
N VAL A 69 2.82 9.67 5.29
CA VAL A 69 3.70 10.61 6.03
C VAL A 69 4.82 9.88 6.75
N SER A 70 4.70 8.57 6.99
CA SER A 70 5.72 7.79 7.68
C SER A 70 6.56 6.98 6.69
N ALA A 71 7.88 7.21 6.72
CA ALA A 71 8.82 6.45 5.90
C ALA A 71 8.80 4.95 6.22
N ARG A 72 8.41 4.57 7.44
CA ARG A 72 8.34 3.17 7.86
C ARG A 72 7.25 2.39 7.13
N CYS A 73 6.21 3.08 6.67
CA CYS A 73 5.13 2.44 5.93
C CYS A 73 5.62 1.85 4.60
N ALA A 74 6.57 2.51 3.94
CA ALA A 74 7.16 1.97 2.71
C ALA A 74 7.90 0.65 2.97
N ALA A 75 8.68 0.57 4.05
CA ALA A 75 9.40 -0.64 4.41
C ALA A 75 8.45 -1.79 4.80
N VAL A 76 7.39 -1.48 5.55
CA VAL A 76 6.37 -2.45 5.93
C VAL A 76 5.65 -2.98 4.68
N THR A 77 5.30 -2.10 3.76
CA THR A 77 4.64 -2.48 2.50
C THR A 77 5.53 -3.43 1.68
N GLU A 78 6.83 -3.14 1.56
CA GLU A 78 7.75 -4.01 0.83
C GLU A 78 7.88 -5.39 1.50
N LYS A 79 7.92 -5.43 2.82
CA LYS A 79 7.93 -6.68 3.57
C LYS A 79 6.66 -7.49 3.31
N ASN A 80 5.50 -6.84 3.34
CA ASN A 80 4.21 -7.49 3.08
C ASN A 80 4.11 -7.95 1.62
N ARG A 81 4.65 -7.19 0.68
CA ARG A 81 4.69 -7.60 -0.73
C ARG A 81 5.40 -8.95 -0.87
N ARG A 82 6.60 -9.06 -0.32
CA ARG A 82 7.40 -10.29 -0.42
C ARG A 82 6.73 -11.47 0.27
N ARG A 83 6.11 -11.21 1.41
CA ARG A 83 5.56 -12.27 2.26
C ARG A 83 4.18 -12.74 1.84
N PHE A 84 3.31 -11.83 1.46
CA PHE A 84 1.89 -12.13 1.22
C PHE A 84 1.39 -11.85 -0.19
N PHE A 85 2.17 -11.12 -0.99
CA PHE A 85 1.81 -10.76 -2.36
C PHE A 85 2.98 -11.06 -3.30
N PRO A 86 3.47 -12.31 -3.32
CA PRO A 86 4.70 -12.64 -4.07
C PRO A 86 4.52 -12.51 -5.59
N SER A 87 3.31 -12.52 -6.10
CA SER A 87 3.04 -12.30 -7.53
C SER A 87 3.21 -10.84 -7.95
N VAL A 88 3.22 -9.90 -6.99
CA VAL A 88 3.43 -8.48 -7.26
C VAL A 88 4.94 -8.22 -7.37
N PRO A 89 5.44 -7.82 -8.55
CA PRO A 89 6.88 -7.57 -8.69
C PRO A 89 7.34 -6.36 -7.87
N ALA A 90 8.62 -6.33 -7.53
CA ALA A 90 9.21 -5.17 -6.87
C ALA A 90 8.99 -3.93 -7.75
N GLY A 91 8.56 -2.84 -7.14
CA GLY A 91 8.29 -1.58 -7.84
C GLY A 91 6.92 -1.47 -8.48
N ALA A 92 6.12 -2.55 -8.53
CA ALA A 92 4.77 -2.48 -9.11
C ALA A 92 3.80 -1.67 -8.25
N ALA A 93 4.07 -1.58 -6.95
CA ALA A 93 3.35 -0.70 -6.02
C ALA A 93 4.35 0.39 -5.58
N ALA A 94 4.30 1.53 -6.23
CA ALA A 94 5.21 2.64 -5.95
C ALA A 94 4.79 3.38 -4.68
N THR A 95 5.76 3.73 -3.83
CA THR A 95 5.48 4.45 -2.59
C THR A 95 6.31 5.73 -2.50
N GLU A 96 5.71 6.77 -1.95
CA GLU A 96 6.37 8.02 -1.61
C GLU A 96 6.08 8.38 -0.15
N THR A 97 7.06 8.98 0.50
CA THR A 97 6.89 9.52 1.85
C THR A 97 6.61 11.01 1.76
N GLY A 98 5.55 11.45 2.40
CA GLY A 98 5.20 12.87 2.43
C GLY A 98 3.71 13.07 2.69
N SER A 99 3.33 14.34 2.77
CA SER A 99 1.93 14.75 2.96
C SER A 99 1.28 15.05 1.62
N ILE A 100 -0.01 14.74 1.50
CA ILE A 100 -0.81 15.18 0.35
C ILE A 100 -0.87 16.72 0.25
N LEU A 101 -0.60 17.41 1.35
CA LEU A 101 -0.55 18.86 1.41
C LEU A 101 0.79 19.42 0.92
N ASP A 102 1.79 18.57 0.68
CA ASP A 102 3.11 18.99 0.18
C ASP A 102 3.16 18.83 -1.34
N PRO A 103 3.22 19.95 -2.10
CA PRO A 103 3.27 19.90 -3.56
C PRO A 103 4.46 19.07 -4.09
N SER A 104 5.61 19.11 -3.42
CA SER A 104 6.79 18.33 -3.83
C SER A 104 6.53 16.84 -3.76
N ALA A 105 5.89 16.38 -2.69
CA ALA A 105 5.53 14.95 -2.54
C ALA A 105 4.55 14.51 -3.61
N VAL A 106 3.55 15.34 -3.90
CA VAL A 106 2.55 15.06 -4.94
C VAL A 106 3.21 14.98 -6.32
N LEU A 107 4.14 15.87 -6.61
CA LEU A 107 4.87 15.86 -7.89
C LEU A 107 5.72 14.59 -8.05
N ARG A 108 6.40 14.16 -7.00
CA ARG A 108 7.16 12.91 -7.03
C ARG A 108 6.24 11.71 -7.28
N LEU A 109 5.07 11.70 -6.67
CA LEU A 109 4.09 10.64 -6.84
C LEU A 109 3.59 10.58 -8.28
N ARG A 110 3.31 11.73 -8.87
CA ARG A 110 2.84 11.82 -10.27
C ARG A 110 3.89 11.35 -11.28
N ALA A 111 5.15 11.39 -10.92
CA ALA A 111 6.25 10.96 -11.79
C ALA A 111 6.44 9.45 -11.83
N ARG A 112 5.73 8.69 -11.01
CA ARG A 112 5.83 7.23 -10.91
C ARG A 112 5.21 6.50 -12.09
#